data_31851671dbf7d8f43493eba4e91cb87f
#
_entry.id   31851671dbf7d8f43493eba4e91cb87f
#
_cell.length_a   1.000
_cell.length_b   1.000
_cell.length_c   1.000
_cell.angle_alpha   90.00
_cell.angle_beta   90.00
_cell.angle_gamma   90.00
#
_symmetry.space_group_name_H-M   'P 1'
#
loop_
_entity.id
_entity.type
_entity.pdbx_description
1 polymer ?
#
loop_
_entity_poly.entity_id
_entity_poly.type
_entity_poly.pdbx_seq_one_letter_code
_entity_poly.pdbx_strand_id
1 'polypeptide(L)'
;MQLNKITARTHRFTRAVVTAAVALALVTIPQGASAQTKPEGTPPSDARPTTQTVPETVRTFFLTNVSEQNDFNDIQTDLRNVLPKAKIYGLQTQNAITLRATAEDMEIAQKLIADIDQARRLYRLTYTITDIDGGKRIGSQQFTLLVTSGEKSTFKQGSRVPIMTGTTDGQAANTQMQYMDVGLSIEARTSGSPDSLKIHSKIEESSLVDEKPVGAAQDPVVRQTLFDESSVLSQGKPLVLGSLDLPGTNRSQEIAVVAELVR
;
A
#
# COMPACT_ATOMS: atom_id res chain seq x y z
N MET A 1 -8.84 -44.23 -29.02
CA MET A 1 -8.40 -45.27 -28.06
C MET A 1 -7.48 -44.63 -27.05
N GLN A 2 -7.75 -44.81 -25.78
CA GLN A 2 -7.14 -44.29 -24.53
C GLN A 2 -7.62 -42.89 -24.03
N LEU A 3 -8.58 -42.99 -23.11
CA LEU A 3 -8.94 -42.00 -22.13
C LEU A 3 -7.85 -41.85 -21.07
N ASN A 4 -7.52 -40.63 -20.68
CA ASN A 4 -6.77 -40.39 -19.46
C ASN A 4 -7.63 -39.62 -18.46
N LYS A 5 -8.03 -40.36 -17.43
CA LYS A 5 -8.81 -39.85 -16.26
C LYS A 5 -7.89 -39.01 -15.38
N ILE A 6 -8.26 -37.75 -15.14
CA ILE A 6 -7.65 -36.92 -14.09
C ILE A 6 -8.56 -37.02 -12.88
N THR A 7 -8.03 -37.63 -11.83
CA THR A 7 -8.67 -37.89 -10.54
C THR A 7 -8.64 -36.61 -9.70
N ALA A 8 -9.80 -36.09 -9.36
CA ALA A 8 -9.96 -35.01 -8.40
C ALA A 8 -9.71 -35.54 -6.97
N ARG A 9 -8.75 -34.98 -6.27
CA ARG A 9 -8.41 -35.31 -4.88
C ARG A 9 -9.07 -34.29 -3.96
N THR A 10 -10.22 -34.67 -3.42
CA THR A 10 -10.93 -33.94 -2.35
C THR A 10 -10.24 -34.16 -1.00
N HIS A 11 -9.65 -33.12 -0.41
CA HIS A 11 -9.20 -33.15 0.99
C HIS A 11 -10.39 -32.88 1.93
N ARG A 12 -10.84 -33.93 2.62
CA ARG A 12 -11.75 -33.83 3.76
C ARG A 12 -10.93 -33.45 5.00
N PHE A 13 -11.19 -32.26 5.56
CA PHE A 13 -10.74 -31.89 6.90
C PHE A 13 -11.65 -32.54 7.96
N THR A 14 -11.06 -33.48 8.69
CA THR A 14 -11.69 -34.13 9.86
C THR A 14 -11.49 -33.21 11.07
N ARG A 15 -12.59 -32.72 11.65
CA ARG A 15 -12.61 -32.01 12.94
C ARG A 15 -12.44 -33.04 14.05
N ALA A 16 -11.36 -32.99 14.80
CA ALA A 16 -11.17 -33.70 16.06
C ALA A 16 -11.78 -32.87 17.19
N VAL A 17 -12.82 -33.40 17.80
CA VAL A 17 -13.41 -32.88 19.05
C VAL A 17 -12.62 -33.51 20.20
N VAL A 18 -11.91 -32.72 21.00
CA VAL A 18 -11.28 -33.16 22.24
C VAL A 18 -12.20 -32.82 23.38
N THR A 19 -12.79 -33.87 23.96
CA THR A 19 -13.59 -33.82 25.20
C THR A 19 -12.61 -33.93 26.38
N ALA A 20 -12.46 -32.90 27.18
CA ALA A 20 -11.70 -32.95 28.44
C ALA A 20 -12.65 -33.31 29.59
N ALA A 21 -12.41 -34.46 30.21
CA ALA A 21 -13.09 -34.92 31.42
C ALA A 21 -12.51 -34.20 32.64
N VAL A 22 -13.39 -33.57 33.42
CA VAL A 22 -13.07 -32.97 34.72
C VAL A 22 -13.17 -34.04 35.78
N ALA A 23 -12.07 -34.43 36.40
CA ALA A 23 -12.04 -35.29 37.58
C ALA A 23 -12.07 -34.42 38.84
N LEU A 24 -13.16 -34.56 39.60
CA LEU A 24 -13.38 -33.94 40.90
C LEU A 24 -12.74 -34.83 41.99
N ALA A 25 -11.67 -34.38 42.60
CA ALA A 25 -11.08 -35.04 43.78
C ALA A 25 -11.50 -34.31 45.05
N LEU A 26 -12.33 -34.99 45.83
CA LEU A 26 -12.61 -34.63 47.23
C LEU A 26 -11.40 -35.00 48.12
N VAL A 27 -10.86 -34.01 48.81
CA VAL A 27 -9.87 -34.23 49.88
C VAL A 27 -10.51 -33.85 51.21
N THR A 28 -10.65 -34.83 52.07
CA THR A 28 -11.14 -34.74 53.44
C THR A 28 -10.06 -34.19 54.36
N ILE A 29 -10.42 -33.25 55.23
CA ILE A 29 -9.59 -32.64 56.26
C ILE A 29 -9.72 -33.45 57.56
N PRO A 30 -8.63 -33.82 58.25
CA PRO A 30 -8.75 -34.17 59.67
C PRO A 30 -8.40 -32.94 60.53
N GLN A 31 -9.30 -32.66 61.49
CA GLN A 31 -9.09 -31.76 62.61
C GLN A 31 -8.15 -32.44 63.64
N GLY A 32 -7.10 -31.72 64.03
CA GLY A 32 -6.28 -32.08 65.17
C GLY A 32 -5.93 -30.80 65.95
N ALA A 33 -6.58 -30.66 67.10
CA ALA A 33 -6.28 -29.64 68.08
C ALA A 33 -5.04 -30.02 68.90
N SER A 34 -4.11 -29.13 69.15
CA SER A 34 -3.27 -29.10 70.34
C SER A 34 -2.64 -27.73 70.57
N ALA A 35 -2.73 -27.31 71.78
CA ALA A 35 -2.36 -26.02 72.34
C ALA A 35 -0.86 -25.91 72.69
N GLN A 36 -0.44 -24.66 72.91
CA GLN A 36 0.73 -24.12 73.67
C GLN A 36 2.10 -24.17 73.01
N THR A 37 2.80 -23.06 72.84
CA THR A 37 3.44 -22.16 73.84
C THR A 37 4.08 -20.97 73.11
N LYS A 38 4.02 -19.78 73.72
CA LYS A 38 4.74 -18.55 73.34
C LYS A 38 6.26 -18.76 73.66
N PRO A 39 7.16 -18.28 72.76
CA PRO A 39 8.01 -17.20 73.15
C PRO A 39 8.06 -16.06 72.11
N GLU A 40 8.16 -14.92 72.69
CA GLU A 40 8.39 -13.58 72.15
C GLU A 40 9.67 -13.56 71.31
N GLY A 41 9.50 -13.33 69.99
CA GLY A 41 10.58 -13.09 69.01
C GLY A 41 10.12 -12.00 68.04
N THR A 42 10.86 -10.91 68.06
CA THR A 42 10.78 -9.74 67.20
C THR A 42 10.42 -10.11 65.77
N PRO A 43 9.40 -9.50 65.14
CA PRO A 43 9.11 -9.75 63.75
C PRO A 43 10.21 -9.20 62.87
N PRO A 44 10.76 -9.96 61.90
CA PRO A 44 11.60 -9.37 60.87
C PRO A 44 10.73 -8.41 60.07
N SER A 45 11.21 -7.19 59.97
CA SER A 45 10.67 -6.17 59.09
C SER A 45 10.80 -6.67 57.67
N ASP A 46 9.76 -7.33 57.14
CA ASP A 46 9.57 -7.51 55.72
C ASP A 46 9.33 -6.14 55.08
N ALA A 47 10.43 -5.43 54.85
CA ALA A 47 10.43 -4.32 53.93
C ALA A 47 10.19 -4.89 52.53
N ARG A 48 8.94 -5.16 52.22
CA ARG A 48 8.52 -5.26 50.82
C ARG A 48 9.02 -4.01 50.12
N PRO A 49 9.78 -4.13 49.02
CA PRO A 49 10.09 -2.97 48.22
C PRO A 49 8.75 -2.37 47.78
N THR A 50 8.43 -1.21 48.34
CA THR A 50 7.35 -0.38 47.85
C THR A 50 7.73 0.01 46.41
N THR A 51 7.23 -0.74 45.46
CA THR A 51 7.29 -0.34 44.05
C THR A 51 6.54 0.99 44.00
N GLN A 52 7.28 2.10 43.92
CA GLN A 52 6.73 3.42 43.75
C GLN A 52 6.00 3.35 42.39
N THR A 53 4.68 3.26 42.44
CA THR A 53 3.84 3.30 41.25
C THR A 53 3.91 4.73 40.76
N VAL A 54 4.72 4.97 39.71
CA VAL A 54 4.76 6.27 39.03
C VAL A 54 3.34 6.57 38.52
N PRO A 55 2.77 7.75 38.81
CA PRO A 55 1.41 8.05 38.39
C PRO A 55 1.30 8.02 36.87
N GLU A 56 0.37 7.21 36.37
CA GLU A 56 0.04 7.12 34.94
C GLU A 56 -1.10 8.10 34.62
N THR A 57 -1.00 8.77 33.49
CA THR A 57 -2.04 9.62 32.93
C THR A 57 -2.58 9.03 31.63
N VAL A 58 -3.82 9.41 31.27
CA VAL A 58 -4.43 9.00 29.99
C VAL A 58 -4.62 10.22 29.13
N ARG A 59 -4.16 10.15 27.87
CA ARG A 59 -4.33 11.23 26.89
C ARG A 59 -4.65 10.66 25.51
N THR A 60 -5.52 11.34 24.78
CA THR A 60 -5.85 11.03 23.38
C THR A 60 -5.23 12.08 22.46
N PHE A 61 -4.54 11.58 21.44
CA PHE A 61 -3.93 12.36 20.36
C PHE A 61 -4.73 12.11 19.09
N PHE A 62 -5.12 13.18 18.41
CA PHE A 62 -5.79 13.12 17.11
C PHE A 62 -4.73 13.34 16.02
N LEU A 63 -4.69 12.45 15.03
CA LEU A 63 -3.81 12.55 13.89
C LEU A 63 -4.51 13.33 12.78
N THR A 64 -3.86 14.34 12.25
CA THR A 64 -4.46 15.28 11.28
C THR A 64 -4.11 14.91 9.85
N ASN A 65 -2.89 14.39 9.63
CA ASN A 65 -2.33 14.18 8.30
C ASN A 65 -2.26 12.70 7.89
N VAL A 66 -2.78 11.80 8.73
CA VAL A 66 -2.83 10.37 8.49
C VAL A 66 -4.15 10.02 7.83
N SER A 67 -4.12 9.57 6.58
CA SER A 67 -5.31 9.19 5.81
C SER A 67 -5.41 7.69 5.54
N GLU A 68 -4.27 6.97 5.55
CA GLU A 68 -4.23 5.55 5.25
C GLU A 68 -4.10 4.69 6.52
N GLN A 69 -4.72 3.50 6.47
CA GLN A 69 -4.67 2.53 7.56
C GLN A 69 -3.26 2.07 7.89
N ASN A 70 -2.41 1.92 6.88
CA ASN A 70 -1.03 1.48 7.06
C ASN A 70 -0.22 2.49 7.86
N ASP A 71 -0.33 3.78 7.53
CA ASP A 71 0.37 4.85 8.27
C ASP A 71 -0.07 4.91 9.73
N PHE A 72 -1.37 4.75 9.98
CA PHE A 72 -1.90 4.69 11.34
C PHE A 72 -1.31 3.52 12.14
N ASN A 73 -1.21 2.33 11.51
CA ASN A 73 -0.63 1.15 12.14
C ASN A 73 0.87 1.30 12.38
N ASP A 74 1.59 1.96 11.45
CA ASP A 74 3.02 2.22 11.58
C ASP A 74 3.29 3.15 12.77
N ILE A 75 2.54 4.26 12.90
CA ILE A 75 2.64 5.17 14.06
C ILE A 75 2.35 4.43 15.38
N GLN A 76 1.32 3.59 15.40
CA GLN A 76 0.99 2.81 16.58
C GLN A 76 2.08 1.81 16.94
N THR A 77 2.73 1.22 15.94
CA THR A 77 3.83 0.27 16.11
C THR A 77 5.08 0.98 16.62
N ASP A 78 5.43 2.14 16.06
CA ASP A 78 6.56 2.95 16.51
C ASP A 78 6.39 3.39 17.95
N LEU A 79 5.19 3.87 18.31
CA LEU A 79 4.89 4.23 19.71
C LEU A 79 5.06 3.03 20.66
N ARG A 80 4.66 1.82 20.28
CA ARG A 80 4.83 0.61 21.09
C ARG A 80 6.30 0.23 21.26
N ASN A 81 7.09 0.41 20.20
CA ASN A 81 8.51 0.10 20.21
C ASN A 81 9.30 1.09 21.07
N VAL A 82 8.97 2.38 20.99
CA VAL A 82 9.64 3.43 21.75
C VAL A 82 9.19 3.46 23.22
N LEU A 83 7.92 3.15 23.48
CA LEU A 83 7.28 3.24 24.80
C LEU A 83 6.74 1.87 25.25
N PRO A 84 7.59 0.89 25.55
CA PRO A 84 7.18 -0.49 25.82
C PRO A 84 6.33 -0.64 27.10
N LYS A 85 6.40 0.32 28.02
CA LYS A 85 5.60 0.33 29.26
C LYS A 85 4.25 1.01 29.10
N ALA A 86 4.06 1.82 28.05
CA ALA A 86 2.83 2.52 27.81
C ALA A 86 1.73 1.58 27.28
N LYS A 87 0.48 1.86 27.64
CA LYS A 87 -0.68 1.18 27.06
C LYS A 87 -1.24 2.06 25.93
N ILE A 88 -1.22 1.51 24.70
CA ILE A 88 -1.53 2.23 23.48
C ILE A 88 -2.76 1.62 22.80
N TYR A 89 -3.79 2.42 22.61
CA TYR A 89 -5.05 2.06 21.98
C TYR A 89 -5.29 2.96 20.76
N GLY A 90 -5.44 2.35 19.58
CA GLY A 90 -5.75 3.08 18.36
C GLY A 90 -7.25 3.05 18.06
N LEU A 91 -7.83 4.21 17.77
CA LEU A 91 -9.19 4.39 17.23
C LEU A 91 -9.07 4.88 15.78
N GLN A 92 -8.95 3.96 14.87
CA GLN A 92 -8.71 4.23 13.47
C GLN A 92 -9.84 5.05 12.80
N THR A 93 -11.10 4.75 13.15
CA THR A 93 -12.26 5.49 12.61
C THR A 93 -12.28 6.97 12.96
N GLN A 94 -11.52 7.38 13.98
CA GLN A 94 -11.41 8.76 14.44
C GLN A 94 -10.01 9.35 14.24
N ASN A 95 -9.08 8.61 13.61
CA ASN A 95 -7.67 8.95 13.52
C ASN A 95 -7.08 9.35 14.88
N ALA A 96 -7.40 8.59 15.92
CA ALA A 96 -7.03 8.92 17.28
C ALA A 96 -6.24 7.78 17.95
N ILE A 97 -5.19 8.16 18.70
CA ILE A 97 -4.40 7.25 19.51
C ILE A 97 -4.52 7.68 20.98
N THR A 98 -5.01 6.78 21.82
CA THR A 98 -5.10 6.98 23.26
C THR A 98 -3.95 6.27 23.95
N LEU A 99 -3.17 7.03 24.72
CA LEU A 99 -2.07 6.51 25.52
C LEU A 99 -2.40 6.60 27.01
N ARG A 100 -2.00 5.55 27.72
CA ARG A 100 -1.89 5.54 29.18
C ARG A 100 -0.44 5.30 29.54
N ALA A 101 0.23 6.29 30.10
CA ALA A 101 1.66 6.29 30.32
C ALA A 101 2.07 7.22 31.47
N THR A 102 3.35 7.18 31.85
CA THR A 102 3.94 8.14 32.79
C THR A 102 4.02 9.53 32.15
N ALA A 103 4.23 10.58 32.93
CA ALA A 103 4.37 11.94 32.41
C ALA A 103 5.54 12.05 31.42
N GLU A 104 6.66 11.40 31.71
CA GLU A 104 7.85 11.37 30.85
C GLU A 104 7.55 10.68 29.50
N ASP A 105 6.96 9.48 29.54
CA ASP A 105 6.58 8.73 28.34
C ASP A 105 5.55 9.52 27.50
N MET A 106 4.68 10.31 28.16
CA MET A 106 3.69 11.13 27.49
C MET A 106 4.31 12.29 26.70
N GLU A 107 5.36 12.91 27.22
CA GLU A 107 6.12 13.95 26.51
C GLU A 107 6.85 13.38 25.29
N ILE A 108 7.45 12.17 25.44
CA ILE A 108 8.09 11.47 24.31
C ILE A 108 7.05 11.13 23.25
N ALA A 109 5.90 10.59 23.65
CA ALA A 109 4.80 10.28 22.73
C ALA A 109 4.31 11.51 21.96
N GLN A 110 4.14 12.62 22.67
CA GLN A 110 3.69 13.87 22.04
C GLN A 110 4.68 14.38 20.99
N LYS A 111 5.99 14.33 21.29
CA LYS A 111 7.03 14.69 20.33
C LYS A 111 7.02 13.76 19.11
N LEU A 112 7.02 12.45 19.36
CA LEU A 112 7.05 11.45 18.30
C LEU A 112 5.84 11.61 17.36
N ILE A 113 4.64 11.78 17.91
CA ILE A 113 3.42 12.01 17.11
C ILE A 113 3.55 13.31 16.29
N ALA A 114 4.03 14.40 16.89
CA ALA A 114 4.20 15.67 16.18
C ALA A 114 5.23 15.59 15.04
N ASP A 115 6.28 14.77 15.21
CA ASP A 115 7.33 14.59 14.20
C ASP A 115 6.86 13.71 13.03
N ILE A 116 5.95 12.77 13.29
CA ILE A 116 5.44 11.83 12.26
C ILE A 116 4.17 12.37 11.58
N ASP A 117 3.23 12.97 12.32
CA ASP A 117 1.97 13.50 11.79
C ASP A 117 2.15 14.85 11.08
N GLN A 118 3.06 14.88 10.11
CA GLN A 118 3.31 16.06 9.29
C GLN A 118 2.50 16.04 8.00
N ALA A 119 2.13 17.24 7.51
CA ALA A 119 1.45 17.38 6.24
C ALA A 119 2.28 16.79 5.10
N ARG A 120 1.66 15.92 4.33
CA ARG A 120 2.29 15.32 3.15
C ARG A 120 2.52 16.39 2.08
N ARG A 121 3.65 16.32 1.43
CA ARG A 121 4.01 17.23 0.36
C ARG A 121 3.22 16.93 -0.90
N LEU A 122 2.75 17.97 -1.57
CA LEU A 122 2.08 17.89 -2.85
C LEU A 122 3.06 18.27 -3.95
N TYR A 123 3.23 17.42 -4.95
CA TYR A 123 4.07 17.65 -6.11
C TYR A 123 3.22 17.80 -7.36
N ARG A 124 3.62 18.75 -8.22
CA ARG A 124 3.15 18.83 -9.60
C ARG A 124 4.14 18.09 -10.48
N LEU A 125 3.69 17.02 -11.12
CA LEU A 125 4.48 16.28 -12.09
C LEU A 125 4.03 16.69 -13.49
N THR A 126 4.95 17.17 -14.31
CA THR A 126 4.70 17.50 -15.71
C THR A 126 5.44 16.50 -16.59
N TYR A 127 4.69 15.60 -17.21
CA TYR A 127 5.19 14.65 -18.19
C TYR A 127 5.20 15.30 -19.56
N THR A 128 6.28 15.12 -20.30
CA THR A 128 6.41 15.58 -21.70
C THR A 128 6.74 14.36 -22.56
N ILE A 129 5.86 14.04 -23.49
CA ILE A 129 6.06 13.02 -24.51
C ILE A 129 6.43 13.75 -25.78
N THR A 130 7.60 13.46 -26.33
CA THR A 130 8.16 14.14 -27.52
C THR A 130 8.34 13.12 -28.64
N ASP A 131 7.74 13.38 -29.79
CA ASP A 131 7.91 12.60 -31.01
C ASP A 131 9.06 13.17 -31.83
N ILE A 132 9.99 12.32 -32.23
CA ILE A 132 11.20 12.64 -32.98
C ILE A 132 11.21 11.84 -34.29
N ASP A 133 11.51 12.47 -35.42
CA ASP A 133 11.66 11.84 -36.72
C ASP A 133 13.03 12.22 -37.32
N GLY A 134 13.89 11.21 -37.56
CA GLY A 134 15.25 11.46 -38.09
C GLY A 134 16.07 12.42 -37.23
N GLY A 135 15.87 12.41 -35.89
CA GLY A 135 16.55 13.32 -34.95
C GLY A 135 15.90 14.70 -34.81
N LYS A 136 14.81 14.99 -35.55
CA LYS A 136 14.08 16.25 -35.46
C LYS A 136 12.79 16.07 -34.69
N ARG A 137 12.56 16.94 -33.71
CA ARG A 137 11.28 16.98 -32.97
C ARG A 137 10.13 17.38 -33.90
N ILE A 138 9.12 16.53 -34.01
CA ILE A 138 7.94 16.72 -34.85
C ILE A 138 6.68 17.02 -34.05
N GLY A 139 6.62 16.59 -32.78
CA GLY A 139 5.50 16.80 -31.89
C GLY A 139 5.91 16.78 -30.42
N SER A 140 5.04 17.32 -29.59
CA SER A 140 5.19 17.22 -28.12
C SER A 140 3.83 17.39 -27.45
N GLN A 141 3.58 16.53 -26.48
CA GLN A 141 2.39 16.57 -25.62
C GLN A 141 2.82 16.71 -24.18
N GLN A 142 2.07 17.48 -23.39
CA GLN A 142 2.33 17.65 -21.97
C GLN A 142 1.11 17.26 -21.15
N PHE A 143 1.37 16.56 -20.04
CA PHE A 143 0.37 16.10 -19.10
C PHE A 143 0.79 16.48 -17.69
N THR A 144 -0.12 17.05 -16.91
CA THR A 144 0.19 17.49 -15.55
C THR A 144 -0.67 16.71 -14.54
N LEU A 145 -0.01 16.13 -13.54
CA LEU A 145 -0.64 15.44 -12.42
C LEU A 145 -0.23 16.09 -11.11
N LEU A 146 -1.16 16.16 -10.17
CA LEU A 146 -0.84 16.47 -8.78
C LEU A 146 -0.75 15.17 -8.01
N VAL A 147 0.37 14.98 -7.30
CA VAL A 147 0.68 13.74 -6.58
C VAL A 147 1.07 14.09 -5.15
N THR A 148 0.31 13.60 -4.18
CA THR A 148 0.67 13.67 -2.77
C THR A 148 1.76 12.64 -2.48
N SER A 149 2.79 13.03 -1.74
CA SER A 149 3.90 12.13 -1.39
C SER A 149 3.39 10.88 -0.66
N GLY A 150 3.78 9.69 -1.14
CA GLY A 150 3.31 8.41 -0.65
C GLY A 150 2.04 7.88 -1.33
N GLU A 151 1.25 8.73 -1.97
CA GLU A 151 0.01 8.35 -2.64
C GLU A 151 0.21 8.13 -4.14
N LYS A 152 -0.74 7.41 -4.75
CA LYS A 152 -0.80 7.16 -6.18
C LYS A 152 -1.79 8.12 -6.83
N SER A 153 -1.38 8.77 -7.92
CA SER A 153 -2.26 9.54 -8.80
C SER A 153 -2.30 8.90 -10.18
N THR A 154 -3.47 8.92 -10.81
CA THR A 154 -3.67 8.33 -12.13
C THR A 154 -4.34 9.34 -13.05
N PHE A 155 -3.80 9.47 -14.26
CA PHE A 155 -4.40 10.19 -15.38
C PHE A 155 -4.71 9.20 -16.49
N LYS A 156 -5.92 9.30 -17.07
CA LYS A 156 -6.32 8.49 -18.22
C LYS A 156 -7.00 9.37 -19.26
N GLN A 157 -6.59 9.21 -20.52
CA GLN A 157 -7.20 9.85 -21.68
C GLN A 157 -7.24 8.85 -22.81
N GLY A 158 -8.42 8.63 -23.40
CA GLY A 158 -8.56 7.66 -24.48
C GLY A 158 -9.95 7.55 -25.03
N SER A 159 -10.09 6.62 -25.95
CA SER A 159 -11.35 6.25 -26.60
C SER A 159 -11.61 4.75 -26.44
N ARG A 160 -12.87 4.36 -26.51
CA ARG A 160 -13.25 2.94 -26.54
C ARG A 160 -13.48 2.51 -27.98
N VAL A 161 -12.78 1.46 -28.38
CA VAL A 161 -12.87 0.90 -29.72
C VAL A 161 -13.63 -0.43 -29.62
N PRO A 162 -14.73 -0.60 -30.40
CA PRO A 162 -15.41 -1.88 -30.45
C PRO A 162 -14.60 -2.89 -31.26
N ILE A 163 -14.41 -4.09 -30.71
CA ILE A 163 -13.80 -5.24 -31.36
C ILE A 163 -14.86 -6.31 -31.51
N MET A 164 -14.98 -6.91 -32.70
CA MET A 164 -15.87 -8.02 -32.90
C MET A 164 -15.20 -9.33 -32.48
N THR A 165 -15.72 -9.94 -31.42
CA THR A 165 -15.29 -11.29 -30.99
C THR A 165 -16.42 -12.26 -31.32
N GLY A 166 -16.27 -13.00 -32.41
CA GLY A 166 -17.25 -14.02 -32.80
C GLY A 166 -16.67 -14.98 -33.83
N THR A 167 -16.90 -16.27 -33.66
CA THR A 167 -16.60 -17.27 -34.68
C THR A 167 -17.70 -17.29 -35.73
N THR A 168 -17.32 -17.09 -36.99
CA THR A 168 -18.20 -17.29 -38.13
C THR A 168 -18.22 -18.77 -38.51
N ASP A 169 -18.85 -19.60 -37.70
CA ASP A 169 -19.23 -20.96 -38.14
C ASP A 169 -20.61 -20.82 -38.80
N GLY A 170 -20.64 -20.96 -40.05
CA GLY A 170 -21.67 -20.95 -41.08
C GLY A 170 -23.18 -21.03 -40.79
N GLN A 171 -23.60 -21.00 -39.53
CA GLN A 171 -25.02 -20.94 -39.10
C GLN A 171 -25.15 -20.09 -37.85
N ALA A 172 -25.78 -18.89 -38.03
CA ALA A 172 -26.02 -17.88 -37.00
C ALA A 172 -24.77 -17.24 -36.40
N ALA A 173 -24.38 -16.10 -36.94
CA ALA A 173 -23.31 -15.24 -36.40
C ALA A 173 -23.71 -14.70 -35.03
N ASN A 174 -23.21 -15.29 -33.95
CA ASN A 174 -23.18 -14.68 -32.63
C ASN A 174 -22.04 -13.66 -32.62
N THR A 175 -22.29 -12.49 -33.18
CA THR A 175 -21.33 -11.39 -33.13
C THR A 175 -21.38 -10.79 -31.71
N GLN A 176 -20.36 -11.04 -30.93
CA GLN A 176 -20.19 -10.44 -29.62
C GLN A 176 -19.27 -9.21 -29.76
N MET A 177 -19.72 -8.04 -29.32
CA MET A 177 -18.89 -6.83 -29.33
C MET A 177 -18.20 -6.70 -27.96
N GLN A 178 -16.87 -6.61 -27.97
CA GLN A 178 -16.05 -6.26 -26.84
C GLN A 178 -15.46 -4.87 -27.07
N TYR A 179 -15.40 -4.05 -26.00
CA TYR A 179 -14.78 -2.73 -26.09
C TYR A 179 -13.38 -2.77 -25.49
N MET A 180 -12.41 -2.22 -26.23
CA MET A 180 -11.04 -2.04 -25.78
C MET A 180 -10.78 -0.56 -25.56
N ASP A 181 -10.17 -0.21 -24.43
CA ASP A 181 -9.72 1.16 -24.15
C ASP A 181 -8.39 1.41 -24.89
N VAL A 182 -8.34 2.48 -25.68
CA VAL A 182 -7.19 2.91 -26.47
C VAL A 182 -6.86 4.34 -26.11
N GLY A 183 -5.59 4.64 -25.81
CA GLY A 183 -5.15 5.97 -25.41
C GLY A 183 -3.97 5.96 -24.47
N LEU A 184 -3.86 6.97 -23.63
CA LEU A 184 -2.78 7.17 -22.67
C LEU A 184 -3.26 7.01 -21.23
N SER A 185 -2.53 6.23 -20.46
CA SER A 185 -2.68 6.10 -19.01
C SER A 185 -1.34 6.40 -18.33
N ILE A 186 -1.33 7.33 -17.38
CA ILE A 186 -0.14 7.67 -16.58
C ILE A 186 -0.49 7.44 -15.12
N GLU A 187 0.23 6.55 -14.45
CA GLU A 187 0.18 6.39 -13.01
C GLU A 187 1.50 6.89 -12.42
N ALA A 188 1.41 7.68 -11.36
CA ALA A 188 2.59 8.23 -10.70
C ALA A 188 2.47 8.11 -9.17
N ARG A 189 3.60 7.80 -8.53
CA ARG A 189 3.77 7.85 -7.08
C ARG A 189 5.09 8.55 -6.77
N THR A 190 5.09 9.40 -5.74
CA THR A 190 6.30 10.08 -5.27
C THR A 190 6.60 9.72 -3.82
N SER A 191 7.88 9.65 -3.46
CA SER A 191 8.34 9.43 -2.10
C SER A 191 9.73 10.07 -1.87
N GLY A 192 10.13 10.24 -0.63
CA GLY A 192 11.44 10.77 -0.26
C GLY A 192 11.43 12.26 0.07
N SER A 193 12.63 12.87 0.06
CA SER A 193 12.84 14.29 0.39
C SER A 193 12.79 15.18 -0.84
N PRO A 194 12.60 16.50 -0.70
CA PRO A 194 12.61 17.43 -1.84
C PRO A 194 13.92 17.40 -2.64
N ASP A 195 15.05 17.18 -1.96
CA ASP A 195 16.38 17.16 -2.60
C ASP A 195 16.65 15.83 -3.32
N SER A 196 15.94 14.76 -2.94
CA SER A 196 16.06 13.43 -3.52
C SER A 196 14.66 12.81 -3.62
N LEU A 197 13.89 13.29 -4.59
CA LEU A 197 12.53 12.82 -4.85
C LEU A 197 12.58 11.54 -5.68
N LYS A 198 12.16 10.44 -5.07
CA LYS A 198 11.94 9.19 -5.80
C LYS A 198 10.57 9.25 -6.46
N ILE A 199 10.55 9.00 -7.76
CA ILE A 199 9.31 8.88 -8.55
C ILE A 199 9.22 7.45 -9.08
N HIS A 200 8.02 6.88 -9.03
CA HIS A 200 7.64 5.68 -9.76
C HIS A 200 6.58 6.08 -10.78
N SER A 201 6.85 5.83 -12.06
CA SER A 201 5.98 6.19 -13.18
C SER A 201 5.65 4.97 -14.00
N LYS A 202 4.37 4.71 -14.19
CA LYS A 202 3.86 3.72 -15.13
C LYS A 202 3.07 4.46 -16.21
N ILE A 203 3.55 4.38 -17.45
CA ILE A 203 2.97 5.02 -18.61
C ILE A 203 2.60 3.94 -19.60
N GLU A 204 1.32 3.89 -19.93
CA GLU A 204 0.75 2.96 -20.89
C GLU A 204 0.10 3.75 -22.01
N GLU A 205 0.61 3.59 -23.22
CA GLU A 205 0.07 4.19 -24.43
C GLU A 205 -0.41 3.09 -25.36
N SER A 206 -1.65 3.20 -25.83
CA SER A 206 -2.21 2.31 -26.83
C SER A 206 -2.79 3.11 -27.98
N SER A 207 -2.53 2.68 -29.20
CA SER A 207 -2.99 3.33 -30.44
C SER A 207 -3.45 2.31 -31.44
N LEU A 208 -4.42 2.73 -32.29
CA LEU A 208 -4.79 1.95 -33.47
C LEU A 208 -3.72 2.12 -34.54
N VAL A 209 -3.36 1.02 -35.17
CA VAL A 209 -2.44 1.02 -36.30
C VAL A 209 -3.27 0.86 -37.58
N ASP A 210 -3.07 1.77 -38.54
CA ASP A 210 -3.68 1.73 -39.87
C ASP A 210 -3.04 0.66 -40.78
N GLU A 211 -2.66 -0.48 -40.22
CA GLU A 211 -2.22 -1.62 -41.01
C GLU A 211 -3.43 -2.34 -41.56
N LYS A 212 -3.41 -2.62 -42.89
CA LYS A 212 -4.47 -3.43 -43.52
C LYS A 212 -4.51 -4.78 -42.82
N PRO A 213 -5.67 -5.21 -42.32
CA PRO A 213 -5.81 -6.48 -41.62
C PRO A 213 -5.33 -7.61 -42.55
N VAL A 214 -4.46 -8.47 -42.01
CA VAL A 214 -3.95 -9.64 -42.73
C VAL A 214 -5.02 -10.73 -42.64
N GLY A 215 -5.71 -10.98 -43.71
CA GLY A 215 -6.78 -11.99 -43.78
C GLY A 215 -8.21 -11.43 -43.73
N ALA A 216 -9.19 -12.30 -43.51
CA ALA A 216 -10.62 -11.96 -43.46
C ALA A 216 -11.08 -11.27 -42.17
N ALA A 217 -10.17 -11.10 -41.17
CA ALA A 217 -10.49 -10.43 -39.92
C ALA A 217 -10.50 -8.91 -40.11
N GLN A 218 -11.62 -8.28 -39.74
CA GLN A 218 -11.80 -6.80 -39.79
C GLN A 218 -11.37 -6.15 -38.44
N ASP A 219 -10.70 -6.87 -37.58
CA ASP A 219 -10.33 -6.34 -36.25
C ASP A 219 -9.16 -5.37 -36.37
N PRO A 220 -9.24 -4.22 -35.70
CA PRO A 220 -8.18 -3.23 -35.70
C PRO A 220 -6.94 -3.79 -34.96
N VAL A 221 -5.75 -3.52 -35.50
CA VAL A 221 -4.49 -3.81 -34.80
C VAL A 221 -4.25 -2.72 -33.78
N VAL A 222 -4.07 -3.11 -32.50
CA VAL A 222 -3.74 -2.19 -31.42
C VAL A 222 -2.26 -2.36 -31.08
N ARG A 223 -1.51 -1.26 -31.16
CA ARG A 223 -0.14 -1.17 -30.65
C ARG A 223 -0.21 -0.68 -29.23
N GLN A 224 0.49 -1.34 -28.33
CA GLN A 224 0.58 -0.98 -26.92
C GLN A 224 2.04 -0.81 -26.52
N THR A 225 2.36 0.29 -25.84
CA THR A 225 3.64 0.56 -25.23
C THR A 225 3.44 0.69 -23.72
N LEU A 226 4.22 -0.02 -22.95
CA LEU A 226 4.22 0.05 -21.48
C LEU A 226 5.61 0.48 -21.02
N PHE A 227 5.64 1.53 -20.23
CA PHE A 227 6.83 2.04 -19.57
C PHE A 227 6.58 2.02 -18.07
N ASP A 228 7.39 1.30 -17.30
CA ASP A 228 7.24 1.14 -15.86
C ASP A 228 8.63 1.29 -15.21
N GLU A 229 8.86 2.42 -14.55
CA GLU A 229 10.18 2.78 -14.04
C GLU A 229 10.12 3.51 -12.69
N SER A 230 11.22 3.32 -11.93
CA SER A 230 11.48 4.09 -10.71
C SER A 230 12.78 4.87 -10.85
N SER A 231 12.72 6.19 -10.71
CA SER A 231 13.86 7.09 -10.86
C SER A 231 13.94 8.06 -9.69
N VAL A 232 15.13 8.65 -9.51
CA VAL A 232 15.35 9.73 -8.55
C VAL A 232 15.58 11.01 -9.33
N LEU A 233 14.83 12.04 -8.99
CA LEU A 233 14.93 13.34 -9.65
C LEU A 233 15.16 14.47 -8.66
N SER A 234 15.79 15.52 -9.14
CA SER A 234 15.92 16.78 -8.42
C SER A 234 14.76 17.70 -8.79
N GLN A 235 14.19 18.36 -7.81
CA GLN A 235 13.07 19.28 -8.01
C GLN A 235 13.39 20.35 -9.06
N GLY A 236 12.43 20.61 -9.96
CA GLY A 236 12.51 21.63 -11.02
C GLY A 236 13.42 21.27 -12.19
N LYS A 237 14.09 20.11 -12.17
CA LYS A 237 14.94 19.67 -13.29
C LYS A 237 14.23 18.60 -14.12
N PRO A 238 14.25 18.72 -15.46
CA PRO A 238 13.73 17.66 -16.31
C PRO A 238 14.60 16.42 -16.23
N LEU A 239 13.96 15.26 -16.14
CA LEU A 239 14.57 13.95 -16.22
C LEU A 239 13.95 13.20 -17.40
N VAL A 240 14.77 12.72 -18.31
CA VAL A 240 14.34 11.80 -19.36
C VAL A 240 14.19 10.42 -18.71
N LEU A 241 12.97 9.91 -18.69
CA LEU A 241 12.67 8.58 -18.18
C LEU A 241 13.10 7.51 -19.17
N GLY A 242 12.88 7.74 -20.47
CA GLY A 242 13.26 6.80 -21.49
C GLY A 242 12.98 7.29 -22.90
N SER A 243 13.49 6.54 -23.85
CA SER A 243 13.25 6.72 -25.28
C SER A 243 12.91 5.39 -25.92
N LEU A 244 11.98 5.40 -26.86
CA LEU A 244 11.50 4.23 -27.58
C LEU A 244 11.57 4.49 -29.08
N ASP A 245 12.25 3.60 -29.83
CA ASP A 245 12.21 3.62 -31.29
C ASP A 245 10.95 2.92 -31.80
N LEU A 246 10.21 3.60 -32.70
CA LEU A 246 8.99 3.03 -33.28
C LEU A 246 9.36 2.05 -34.42
N PRO A 247 9.01 0.75 -34.30
CA PRO A 247 9.41 -0.26 -35.27
C PRO A 247 8.97 0.08 -36.70
N GLY A 248 9.88 -0.12 -37.68
CA GLY A 248 9.60 0.11 -39.10
C GLY A 248 9.62 1.58 -39.53
N THR A 249 10.07 2.49 -38.68
CA THR A 249 10.14 3.93 -38.97
C THR A 249 11.47 4.51 -38.48
N ASN A 250 11.83 5.74 -38.90
CA ASN A 250 12.93 6.52 -38.32
C ASN A 250 12.46 7.37 -37.14
N ARG A 251 11.32 7.03 -36.55
CA ARG A 251 10.72 7.77 -35.45
C ARG A 251 11.08 7.17 -34.12
N SER A 252 11.31 8.03 -33.15
CA SER A 252 11.41 7.67 -31.74
C SER A 252 10.52 8.57 -30.90
N GLN A 253 10.19 8.09 -29.71
CA GLN A 253 9.44 8.81 -28.72
C GLN A 253 10.28 8.93 -27.46
N GLU A 254 10.41 10.14 -26.92
CA GLU A 254 11.09 10.42 -25.66
C GLU A 254 10.10 10.85 -24.61
N ILE A 255 10.23 10.30 -23.41
CA ILE A 255 9.39 10.62 -22.26
C ILE A 255 10.24 11.29 -21.19
N ALA A 256 9.88 12.51 -20.83
CA ALA A 256 10.55 13.27 -19.77
C ALA A 256 9.56 13.70 -18.69
N VAL A 257 10.03 13.91 -17.47
CA VAL A 257 9.24 14.40 -16.34
C VAL A 257 9.96 15.50 -15.59
N VAL A 258 9.18 16.48 -15.13
CA VAL A 258 9.61 17.52 -14.18
C VAL A 258 8.72 17.44 -12.96
N ALA A 259 9.31 17.52 -11.76
CA ALA A 259 8.57 17.62 -10.51
C ALA A 259 8.79 18.97 -9.84
N GLU A 260 7.70 19.60 -9.42
CA GLU A 260 7.70 20.86 -8.69
C GLU A 260 6.90 20.70 -7.39
N LEU A 261 7.43 21.23 -6.29
CA LEU A 261 6.69 21.28 -5.02
C LEU A 261 5.59 22.34 -5.13
N VAL A 262 4.37 21.96 -4.85
CA VAL A 262 3.23 22.89 -4.75
C VAL A 262 3.24 23.48 -3.34
N ARG A 263 3.33 24.81 -3.27
CA ARG A 263 3.35 25.57 -2.03
C ARG A 263 1.94 25.91 -1.55
#